data_79319a334cb43f3bb3ad263de5e94f73
#
_entry.id   79319a334cb43f3bb3ad263de5e94f73
#
_cell.length_a   1.000
_cell.length_b   1.000
_cell.length_c   1.000
_cell.angle_alpha   90.00
_cell.angle_beta   90.00
_cell.angle_gamma   90.00
#
_symmetry.space_group_name_H-M   'P 1'
#
loop_
_entity.id
_entity.type
_entity.pdbx_description
1 polymer ?
#
loop_
_entity_poly.entity_id
_entity_poly.type
_entity_poly.pdbx_seq_one_letter_code
_entity_poly.pdbx_strand_id
1 'polypeptide(L)'
;MKTQIAKRLGIELPIFAFSHCRDVVAAVTKAGGLGVLGAAWMTPDELEISIDWIRSKVDGKPFGVDLVFPGTHGEEKSPDEYLKDIPPGHIEFVKKALDQGGLDDISQSDRDEFMAEYATKMAMTNKKSRRQLEISLDKSVNLIVGALGVTPGWVVEAAHARSIPVGALVGSGKHAAAQKQAGVDLMVAQGTEAGGSVGSIASMVLWPQVVQAAEGVPVLAAGGVSRGSQLLAAFALGCQGVWLGSLWLGTAESDLTIEMREKLFAASSEDAQIFNVMTGKQGRMLKTNYTDAWTAPGAPKPLDWPMQSILGGYPMRRAERAHRLDYWTYSVGQVVGEMKGHTTVKAEIERMLNEYVDALESLNNTTAME
;
A
#
# COMPACT_ATOMS: atom_id res chain seq x y z
N MET A 1 3.81 22.81 8.21
CA MET A 1 5.07 22.22 8.72
C MET A 1 6.18 22.34 7.66
N LYS A 2 7.38 22.82 8.02
CA LYS A 2 8.39 23.22 7.01
C LYS A 2 9.56 22.22 6.92
N THR A 3 9.27 20.94 6.71
CA THR A 3 10.33 19.95 6.46
C THR A 3 10.97 20.14 5.09
N GLN A 4 12.18 19.61 4.89
CA GLN A 4 12.89 19.73 3.62
C GLN A 4 12.10 19.10 2.47
N ILE A 5 11.50 17.92 2.70
CA ILE A 5 10.73 17.22 1.68
C ILE A 5 9.43 17.96 1.34
N ALA A 6 8.76 18.55 2.33
CA ALA A 6 7.55 19.33 2.08
C ALA A 6 7.85 20.57 1.21
N LYS A 7 8.96 21.26 1.49
CA LYS A 7 9.42 22.40 0.67
C LYS A 7 9.78 21.96 -0.76
N ARG A 8 10.51 20.84 -0.90
CA ARG A 8 10.93 20.31 -2.21
C ARG A 8 9.75 19.94 -3.09
N LEU A 9 8.70 19.37 -2.49
CA LEU A 9 7.50 18.90 -3.22
C LEU A 9 6.39 19.96 -3.30
N GLY A 10 6.56 21.13 -2.67
CA GLY A 10 5.57 22.22 -2.69
C GLY A 10 4.28 21.89 -1.92
N ILE A 11 4.36 21.07 -0.84
CA ILE A 11 3.22 20.71 0.02
C ILE A 11 3.24 21.46 1.33
N GLU A 12 2.06 21.68 1.91
CA GLU A 12 1.88 22.39 3.18
C GLU A 12 2.18 21.49 4.39
N LEU A 13 1.77 20.21 4.27
CA LEU A 13 1.84 19.22 5.33
C LEU A 13 2.68 18.02 4.87
N PRO A 14 3.67 17.57 5.67
CA PRO A 14 4.47 16.38 5.34
C PRO A 14 3.70 15.09 5.66
N ILE A 15 2.46 15.02 5.18
CA ILE A 15 1.55 13.87 5.27
C ILE A 15 1.34 13.33 3.87
N PHE A 16 1.85 12.12 3.65
CA PHE A 16 1.71 11.40 2.38
C PHE A 16 0.64 10.33 2.52
N ALA A 17 -0.25 10.23 1.55
CA ALA A 17 -1.30 9.22 1.51
C ALA A 17 -1.09 8.28 0.34
N PHE A 18 -0.89 7.00 0.63
CA PHE A 18 -0.99 5.95 -0.37
C PHE A 18 -2.44 5.46 -0.47
N SER A 19 -2.99 5.43 -1.66
CA SER A 19 -4.30 4.83 -1.91
C SER A 19 -4.43 4.35 -3.36
N HIS A 20 -5.15 3.25 -3.59
CA HIS A 20 -5.59 2.83 -4.92
C HIS A 20 -6.81 3.65 -5.39
N CYS A 21 -7.50 4.33 -4.47
CA CYS A 21 -8.65 5.18 -4.75
C CYS A 21 -8.21 6.61 -5.11
N ARG A 22 -8.51 7.07 -6.32
CA ARG A 22 -8.15 8.40 -6.81
C ARG A 22 -8.83 9.53 -6.03
N ASP A 23 -10.01 9.28 -5.47
CA ASP A 23 -10.76 10.27 -4.68
C ASP A 23 -10.03 10.57 -3.36
N VAL A 24 -9.49 9.56 -2.68
CA VAL A 24 -8.61 9.73 -1.50
C VAL A 24 -7.37 10.53 -1.86
N VAL A 25 -6.71 10.19 -2.99
CA VAL A 25 -5.51 10.90 -3.46
C VAL A 25 -5.81 12.38 -3.66
N ALA A 26 -6.91 12.70 -4.35
CA ALA A 26 -7.33 14.08 -4.57
C ALA A 26 -7.69 14.81 -3.28
N ALA A 27 -8.37 14.15 -2.34
CA ALA A 27 -8.79 14.75 -1.08
C ALA A 27 -7.60 15.09 -0.18
N VAL A 28 -6.61 14.19 -0.05
CA VAL A 28 -5.37 14.46 0.71
C VAL A 28 -4.57 15.59 0.07
N THR A 29 -4.46 15.59 -1.24
CA THR A 29 -3.76 16.65 -1.99
C THR A 29 -4.42 18.01 -1.77
N LYS A 30 -5.75 18.09 -1.83
CA LYS A 30 -6.51 19.32 -1.51
C LYS A 30 -6.28 19.78 -0.09
N ALA A 31 -6.20 18.87 0.87
CA ALA A 31 -5.99 19.17 2.28
C ALA A 31 -4.55 19.59 2.62
N GLY A 32 -3.67 19.70 1.63
CA GLY A 32 -2.29 20.22 1.80
C GLY A 32 -1.22 19.16 2.02
N GLY A 33 -1.59 17.86 2.01
CA GLY A 33 -0.67 16.72 1.96
C GLY A 33 -0.26 16.38 0.53
N LEU A 34 0.30 15.18 0.33
CA LEU A 34 0.60 14.63 -0.97
C LEU A 34 -0.06 13.26 -1.15
N GLY A 35 -1.11 13.20 -1.97
CA GLY A 35 -1.72 11.95 -2.35
C GLY A 35 -0.85 11.18 -3.35
N VAL A 36 -0.71 9.87 -3.19
CA VAL A 36 0.04 8.99 -4.08
C VAL A 36 -0.87 7.86 -4.54
N LEU A 37 -1.10 7.78 -5.84
CA LEU A 37 -1.96 6.78 -6.45
C LEU A 37 -1.21 5.46 -6.64
N GLY A 38 -1.67 4.41 -5.98
CA GLY A 38 -1.16 3.05 -6.16
C GLY A 38 -1.66 2.45 -7.49
N ALA A 39 -0.79 2.34 -8.48
CA ALA A 39 -1.17 1.93 -9.84
C ALA A 39 -0.86 0.46 -10.17
N ALA A 40 -0.42 -0.34 -9.20
CA ALA A 40 -0.02 -1.73 -9.45
C ALA A 40 -1.13 -2.56 -10.13
N TRP A 41 -2.39 -2.32 -9.77
CA TRP A 41 -3.56 -3.05 -10.27
C TRP A 41 -4.41 -2.27 -11.27
N MET A 42 -3.81 -1.28 -11.91
CA MET A 42 -4.44 -0.52 -13.00
C MET A 42 -3.86 -0.93 -14.34
N THR A 43 -4.69 -0.93 -15.38
CA THR A 43 -4.18 -0.91 -16.74
C THR A 43 -3.51 0.44 -17.03
N PRO A 44 -2.64 0.55 -18.04
CA PRO A 44 -2.09 1.84 -18.45
C PRO A 44 -3.16 2.90 -18.74
N ASP A 45 -4.25 2.53 -19.40
CA ASP A 45 -5.36 3.45 -19.73
C ASP A 45 -6.12 3.90 -18.48
N GLU A 46 -6.39 3.00 -17.53
CA GLU A 46 -7.01 3.36 -16.25
C GLU A 46 -6.12 4.30 -15.43
N LEU A 47 -4.80 4.11 -15.49
CA LEU A 47 -3.85 5.02 -14.85
C LEU A 47 -3.91 6.42 -15.48
N GLU A 48 -3.90 6.51 -16.81
CA GLU A 48 -3.98 7.77 -17.54
C GLU A 48 -5.26 8.53 -17.18
N ILE A 49 -6.41 7.86 -17.23
CA ILE A 49 -7.71 8.42 -16.85
C ILE A 49 -7.69 8.89 -15.39
N SER A 50 -7.10 8.13 -14.49
CA SER A 50 -7.04 8.47 -13.05
C SER A 50 -6.14 9.67 -12.78
N ILE A 51 -4.98 9.78 -13.45
CA ILE A 51 -4.09 10.94 -13.37
C ILE A 51 -4.81 12.21 -13.85
N ASP A 52 -5.47 12.16 -15.02
CA ASP A 52 -6.20 13.30 -15.57
C ASP A 52 -7.36 13.72 -14.66
N TRP A 53 -8.07 12.75 -14.10
CA TRP A 53 -9.14 13.01 -13.15
C TRP A 53 -8.61 13.69 -11.86
N ILE A 54 -7.54 13.14 -11.23
CA ILE A 54 -6.94 13.75 -10.04
C ILE A 54 -6.53 15.18 -10.36
N ARG A 55 -5.81 15.39 -11.46
CA ARG A 55 -5.34 16.71 -11.90
C ARG A 55 -6.49 17.72 -12.01
N SER A 56 -7.65 17.28 -12.54
CA SER A 56 -8.84 18.13 -12.65
C SER A 56 -9.46 18.53 -11.30
N LYS A 57 -9.06 17.88 -10.20
CA LYS A 57 -9.64 18.09 -8.87
C LYS A 57 -8.72 18.82 -7.90
N VAL A 58 -7.41 18.87 -8.14
CA VAL A 58 -6.44 19.31 -7.13
C VAL A 58 -5.91 20.73 -7.32
N ASP A 59 -6.50 21.52 -8.23
CA ASP A 59 -6.17 22.93 -8.46
C ASP A 59 -4.65 23.22 -8.60
N GLY A 60 -3.97 22.35 -9.36
CA GLY A 60 -2.52 22.44 -9.59
C GLY A 60 -1.63 21.97 -8.44
N LYS A 61 -2.19 21.52 -7.32
CA LYS A 61 -1.41 20.95 -6.21
C LYS A 61 -0.73 19.63 -6.60
N PRO A 62 0.46 19.34 -6.02
CA PRO A 62 1.26 18.18 -6.39
C PRO A 62 0.68 16.86 -5.86
N PHE A 63 0.77 15.80 -6.69
CA PHE A 63 0.46 14.43 -6.31
C PHE A 63 1.45 13.45 -6.96
N GLY A 64 1.49 12.22 -6.46
CA GLY A 64 2.40 11.18 -6.95
C GLY A 64 1.70 9.94 -7.46
N VAL A 65 2.51 9.04 -8.05
CA VAL A 65 2.09 7.70 -8.48
C VAL A 65 3.08 6.67 -7.93
N ASP A 66 2.54 5.59 -7.39
CA ASP A 66 3.30 4.43 -6.93
C ASP A 66 3.21 3.30 -7.96
N LEU A 67 4.37 2.81 -8.41
CA LEU A 67 4.52 1.82 -9.45
C LEU A 67 5.30 0.61 -8.94
N VAL A 68 4.99 -0.56 -9.48
CA VAL A 68 5.75 -1.79 -9.23
C VAL A 68 6.64 -2.08 -10.42
N PHE A 69 7.93 -2.24 -10.17
CA PHE A 69 8.90 -2.64 -11.18
C PHE A 69 9.34 -4.08 -10.90
N PRO A 70 8.81 -5.07 -11.64
CA PRO A 70 9.26 -6.44 -11.47
C PRO A 70 10.74 -6.54 -11.82
N GLY A 71 11.50 -7.26 -11.00
CA GLY A 71 12.90 -7.57 -11.30
C GLY A 71 13.01 -8.43 -12.58
N THR A 72 14.25 -8.72 -12.98
CA THR A 72 14.55 -9.67 -14.07
C THR A 72 14.18 -11.08 -13.61
N HIS A 73 12.92 -11.45 -13.68
CA HIS A 73 12.45 -12.82 -13.58
C HIS A 73 12.21 -13.30 -15.02
N GLY A 74 12.52 -14.59 -15.28
CA GLY A 74 12.53 -15.21 -16.61
C GLY A 74 11.32 -14.94 -17.51
N GLU A 75 11.12 -15.72 -18.54
CA GLU A 75 10.00 -15.55 -19.49
C GLU A 75 8.67 -15.40 -18.74
N GLU A 76 7.96 -14.29 -19.02
CA GLU A 76 6.64 -14.02 -18.45
C GLU A 76 5.65 -14.99 -19.05
N LYS A 77 5.22 -15.99 -18.28
CA LYS A 77 4.14 -16.90 -18.66
C LYS A 77 2.79 -16.16 -18.63
N SER A 78 1.86 -16.59 -19.45
CA SER A 78 0.48 -16.13 -19.35
C SER A 78 -0.18 -16.64 -18.05
N PRO A 79 -1.24 -15.98 -17.55
CA PRO A 79 -1.98 -16.47 -16.39
C PRO A 79 -2.49 -17.90 -16.52
N ASP A 80 -2.91 -18.30 -17.74
CA ASP A 80 -3.37 -19.67 -18.04
C ASP A 80 -2.25 -20.71 -17.93
N GLU A 81 -1.02 -20.34 -18.29
CA GLU A 81 0.14 -21.22 -18.11
C GLU A 81 0.49 -21.38 -16.63
N TYR A 82 0.44 -20.29 -15.84
CA TYR A 82 0.62 -20.38 -14.39
C TYR A 82 -0.47 -21.19 -13.71
N LEU A 83 -1.72 -21.09 -14.17
CA LEU A 83 -2.83 -21.89 -13.63
C LEU A 83 -2.58 -23.40 -13.80
N LYS A 84 -1.97 -23.83 -14.91
CA LYS A 84 -1.60 -25.24 -15.14
C LYS A 84 -0.48 -25.73 -14.23
N ASP A 85 0.37 -24.82 -13.75
CA ASP A 85 1.46 -25.12 -12.82
C ASP A 85 0.99 -25.23 -11.37
N ILE A 86 -0.25 -24.82 -11.04
CA ILE A 86 -0.80 -24.93 -9.68
C ILE A 86 -1.07 -26.42 -9.36
N PRO A 87 -0.47 -26.97 -8.30
CA PRO A 87 -0.67 -28.35 -7.94
C PRO A 87 -2.16 -28.65 -7.64
N PRO A 88 -2.72 -29.76 -8.15
CA PRO A 88 -4.14 -30.11 -7.94
C PRO A 88 -4.56 -30.12 -6.47
N GLY A 89 -3.67 -30.54 -5.56
CA GLY A 89 -3.94 -30.56 -4.12
C GLY A 89 -4.18 -29.16 -3.51
N HIS A 90 -3.58 -28.09 -4.07
CA HIS A 90 -3.85 -26.72 -3.64
C HIS A 90 -5.23 -26.25 -4.11
N ILE A 91 -5.61 -26.59 -5.34
CA ILE A 91 -6.93 -26.27 -5.89
C ILE A 91 -8.02 -26.97 -5.06
N GLU A 92 -7.83 -28.28 -4.78
CA GLU A 92 -8.75 -29.05 -3.95
C GLU A 92 -8.85 -28.51 -2.51
N PHE A 93 -7.72 -28.13 -1.91
CA PHE A 93 -7.68 -27.51 -0.58
C PHE A 93 -8.50 -26.23 -0.54
N VAL A 94 -8.29 -25.30 -1.49
CA VAL A 94 -9.05 -24.05 -1.57
C VAL A 94 -10.52 -24.31 -1.78
N LYS A 95 -10.88 -25.23 -2.70
CA LYS A 95 -12.26 -25.62 -2.93
C LYS A 95 -12.91 -26.14 -1.65
N LYS A 96 -12.28 -27.07 -0.95
CA LYS A 96 -12.78 -27.62 0.32
C LYS A 96 -12.97 -26.54 1.39
N ALA A 97 -12.02 -25.61 1.52
CA ALA A 97 -12.12 -24.51 2.49
C ALA A 97 -13.34 -23.61 2.21
N LEU A 98 -13.65 -23.35 0.95
CA LEU A 98 -14.81 -22.56 0.54
C LEU A 98 -16.12 -23.33 0.68
N ASP A 99 -16.15 -24.58 0.28
CA ASP A 99 -17.33 -25.46 0.40
C ASP A 99 -17.73 -25.67 1.87
N GLN A 100 -16.76 -25.79 2.77
CA GLN A 100 -17.00 -25.82 4.23
C GLN A 100 -17.66 -24.53 4.75
N GLY A 101 -17.36 -23.41 4.10
CA GLY A 101 -18.00 -22.13 4.39
C GLY A 101 -19.36 -21.95 3.72
N GLY A 102 -19.82 -22.90 2.92
CA GLY A 102 -21.05 -22.78 2.16
C GLY A 102 -20.99 -21.68 1.09
N LEU A 103 -19.79 -21.40 0.55
CA LEU A 103 -19.64 -20.52 -0.58
C LEU A 103 -19.81 -21.32 -1.87
N ASP A 104 -20.88 -21.01 -2.59
CA ASP A 104 -21.13 -21.61 -3.90
C ASP A 104 -20.02 -21.27 -4.89
N ASP A 105 -19.77 -22.19 -5.83
CA ASP A 105 -18.80 -21.96 -6.89
C ASP A 105 -19.28 -20.88 -7.86
N ILE A 106 -18.36 -20.10 -8.41
CA ILE A 106 -18.70 -19.09 -9.42
C ILE A 106 -18.87 -19.75 -10.78
N SER A 107 -19.65 -19.11 -11.65
CA SER A 107 -19.87 -19.58 -13.02
C SER A 107 -18.56 -19.63 -13.84
N GLN A 108 -18.56 -20.38 -14.95
CA GLN A 108 -17.41 -20.38 -15.87
C GLN A 108 -17.14 -18.96 -16.40
N SER A 109 -18.20 -18.21 -16.72
CA SER A 109 -18.08 -16.80 -17.16
C SER A 109 -17.37 -15.92 -16.11
N ASP A 110 -17.64 -16.13 -14.84
CA ASP A 110 -16.98 -15.38 -13.75
C ASP A 110 -15.49 -15.74 -13.61
N ARG A 111 -15.15 -17.01 -13.86
CA ARG A 111 -13.76 -17.47 -13.90
C ARG A 111 -13.00 -16.83 -15.05
N ASP A 112 -13.60 -16.81 -16.24
CA ASP A 112 -13.01 -16.23 -17.45
C ASP A 112 -12.81 -14.72 -17.26
N GLU A 113 -13.79 -14.03 -16.67
CA GLU A 113 -13.68 -12.61 -16.31
C GLU A 113 -12.52 -12.37 -15.31
N PHE A 114 -12.44 -13.17 -14.24
CA PHE A 114 -11.35 -13.06 -13.26
C PHE A 114 -9.98 -13.28 -13.93
N MET A 115 -9.83 -14.28 -14.79
CA MET A 115 -8.58 -14.55 -15.49
C MET A 115 -8.19 -13.43 -16.45
N ALA A 116 -9.17 -12.86 -17.17
CA ALA A 116 -8.95 -11.70 -18.05
C ALA A 116 -8.53 -10.45 -17.24
N GLU A 117 -9.18 -10.20 -16.11
CA GLU A 117 -8.81 -9.12 -15.20
C GLU A 117 -7.42 -9.35 -14.59
N TYR A 118 -7.11 -10.58 -14.17
CA TYR A 118 -5.79 -10.93 -13.68
C TYR A 118 -4.71 -10.65 -14.72
N ALA A 119 -4.91 -11.07 -15.95
CA ALA A 119 -3.96 -10.87 -17.04
C ALA A 119 -3.68 -9.40 -17.34
N THR A 120 -4.69 -8.54 -17.25
CA THR A 120 -4.59 -7.13 -17.61
C THR A 120 -4.21 -6.21 -16.45
N LYS A 121 -4.77 -6.45 -15.27
CA LYS A 121 -4.62 -5.56 -14.11
C LYS A 121 -3.63 -6.09 -13.08
N MET A 122 -3.74 -7.38 -12.70
CA MET A 122 -2.99 -7.93 -11.58
C MET A 122 -1.62 -8.47 -11.97
N ALA A 123 -1.42 -8.88 -13.23
CA ALA A 123 -0.13 -9.33 -13.71
C ALA A 123 0.87 -8.16 -13.72
N MET A 124 1.96 -8.32 -12.98
CA MET A 124 3.03 -7.33 -12.90
C MET A 124 4.08 -7.67 -13.96
N THR A 125 3.96 -7.08 -15.16
CA THR A 125 4.87 -7.30 -16.27
C THR A 125 5.76 -6.09 -16.51
N ASN A 126 6.98 -6.33 -17.02
CA ASN A 126 7.90 -5.24 -17.39
C ASN A 126 7.30 -4.31 -18.45
N LYS A 127 6.54 -4.85 -19.40
CA LYS A 127 5.84 -4.07 -20.44
C LYS A 127 4.83 -3.11 -19.84
N LYS A 128 3.99 -3.60 -18.91
CA LYS A 128 3.00 -2.79 -18.21
C LYS A 128 3.66 -1.68 -17.39
N SER A 129 4.67 -2.02 -16.58
CA SER A 129 5.38 -1.07 -15.71
C SER A 129 6.06 0.03 -16.52
N ARG A 130 6.70 -0.30 -17.64
CA ARG A 130 7.29 0.70 -18.55
C ARG A 130 6.24 1.65 -19.10
N ARG A 131 5.11 1.12 -19.56
CA ARG A 131 4.02 1.95 -20.10
C ARG A 131 3.40 2.84 -19.03
N GLN A 132 3.21 2.32 -17.81
CA GLN A 132 2.73 3.13 -16.68
C GLN A 132 3.72 4.24 -16.32
N LEU A 133 5.02 3.96 -16.32
CA LEU A 133 6.04 4.98 -16.11
C LEU A 133 6.00 6.07 -17.20
N GLU A 134 5.96 5.69 -18.49
CA GLU A 134 5.86 6.63 -19.61
C GLU A 134 4.67 7.58 -19.45
N ILE A 135 3.47 7.03 -19.16
CA ILE A 135 2.26 7.82 -18.91
C ILE A 135 2.47 8.79 -17.73
N SER A 136 3.02 8.31 -16.63
CA SER A 136 3.28 9.13 -15.42
C SER A 136 4.23 10.29 -15.73
N LEU A 137 5.27 10.03 -16.51
CA LEU A 137 6.24 11.04 -16.96
C LEU A 137 5.61 12.05 -17.94
N ASP A 138 4.88 11.58 -18.93
CA ASP A 138 4.23 12.44 -19.94
C ASP A 138 3.14 13.33 -19.33
N LYS A 139 2.43 12.81 -18.34
CA LYS A 139 1.47 13.56 -17.52
C LYS A 139 2.13 14.43 -16.45
N SER A 140 3.45 14.43 -16.34
CA SER A 140 4.20 15.27 -15.39
C SER A 140 3.67 15.18 -13.94
N VAL A 141 3.56 13.95 -13.42
CA VAL A 141 3.26 13.77 -11.97
C VAL A 141 4.42 14.31 -11.12
N ASN A 142 4.15 14.66 -9.88
CA ASN A 142 5.14 15.38 -9.06
C ASN A 142 6.04 14.45 -8.23
N LEU A 143 5.74 13.16 -8.20
CA LEU A 143 6.51 12.13 -7.50
C LEU A 143 6.21 10.76 -8.13
N ILE A 144 7.26 9.98 -8.39
CA ILE A 144 7.15 8.56 -8.71
C ILE A 144 7.70 7.77 -7.53
N VAL A 145 6.97 6.74 -7.08
CA VAL A 145 7.42 5.85 -6.00
C VAL A 145 7.57 4.44 -6.53
N GLY A 146 8.70 3.82 -6.25
CA GLY A 146 8.93 2.40 -6.53
C GLY A 146 8.50 1.55 -5.33
N ALA A 147 7.49 0.71 -5.53
CA ALA A 147 7.12 -0.32 -4.58
C ALA A 147 7.97 -1.56 -4.74
N LEU A 148 8.13 -2.50 -4.03
CA LEU A 148 8.74 -3.83 -4.16
C LEU A 148 10.12 -3.87 -4.86
N GLY A 149 11.14 -4.13 -4.08
CA GLY A 149 12.51 -4.30 -4.58
C GLY A 149 13.27 -2.98 -4.73
N VAL A 150 14.47 -3.07 -5.28
CA VAL A 150 15.31 -1.90 -5.57
C VAL A 150 14.80 -1.22 -6.84
N THR A 151 14.58 0.09 -6.77
CA THR A 151 14.14 0.88 -7.94
C THR A 151 15.18 0.78 -9.05
N PRO A 152 14.80 0.35 -10.27
CA PRO A 152 15.76 0.21 -11.35
C PRO A 152 16.37 1.57 -11.77
N GLY A 153 17.67 1.59 -12.06
CA GLY A 153 18.39 2.83 -12.45
C GLY A 153 17.73 3.55 -13.63
N TRP A 154 17.25 2.80 -14.63
CA TRP A 154 16.57 3.38 -15.79
C TRP A 154 15.26 4.16 -15.42
N VAL A 155 14.61 3.79 -14.30
CA VAL A 155 13.43 4.52 -13.78
C VAL A 155 13.88 5.85 -13.20
N VAL A 156 14.93 5.83 -12.37
CA VAL A 156 15.49 7.04 -11.75
C VAL A 156 15.99 8.01 -12.81
N GLU A 157 16.76 7.51 -13.79
CA GLU A 157 17.27 8.31 -14.91
C GLU A 157 16.14 8.97 -15.73
N ALA A 158 15.10 8.20 -16.08
CA ALA A 158 13.97 8.69 -16.85
C ALA A 158 13.16 9.76 -16.10
N ALA A 159 12.95 9.59 -14.79
CA ALA A 159 12.25 10.54 -13.95
C ALA A 159 13.08 11.83 -13.74
N HIS A 160 14.36 11.70 -13.45
CA HIS A 160 15.27 12.83 -13.27
C HIS A 160 15.43 13.66 -14.55
N ALA A 161 15.42 13.03 -15.73
CA ALA A 161 15.41 13.74 -17.02
C ALA A 161 14.19 14.68 -17.20
N ARG A 162 13.11 14.42 -16.45
CA ARG A 162 11.89 15.26 -16.40
C ARG A 162 11.80 16.09 -15.10
N SER A 163 12.87 16.14 -14.29
CA SER A 163 12.90 16.80 -12.97
C SER A 163 11.84 16.27 -11.99
N ILE A 164 11.43 15.02 -12.13
CA ILE A 164 10.50 14.33 -11.24
C ILE A 164 11.28 13.53 -10.20
N PRO A 165 11.11 13.79 -8.90
CA PRO A 165 11.74 13.03 -7.84
C PRO A 165 11.21 11.59 -7.78
N VAL A 166 12.08 10.68 -7.33
CA VAL A 166 11.77 9.26 -7.16
C VAL A 166 11.84 8.87 -5.70
N GLY A 167 10.79 8.26 -5.20
CA GLY A 167 10.72 7.64 -3.87
C GLY A 167 10.79 6.13 -3.94
N ALA A 168 11.11 5.48 -2.80
CA ALA A 168 11.08 4.03 -2.71
C ALA A 168 10.68 3.54 -1.32
N LEU A 169 9.92 2.43 -1.26
CA LEU A 169 9.58 1.76 -0.01
C LEU A 169 10.76 0.89 0.45
N VAL A 170 11.06 0.95 1.75
CA VAL A 170 12.13 0.17 2.38
C VAL A 170 11.66 -0.45 3.70
N GLY A 171 12.03 -1.71 3.93
CA GLY A 171 11.69 -2.44 5.15
C GLY A 171 12.92 -2.81 5.98
N SER A 172 14.11 -2.25 5.67
CA SER A 172 15.34 -2.43 6.45
C SER A 172 16.40 -1.39 6.09
N GLY A 173 17.39 -1.18 6.96
CA GLY A 173 18.55 -0.35 6.66
C GLY A 173 19.36 -0.84 5.43
N LYS A 174 19.39 -2.16 5.20
CA LYS A 174 20.03 -2.75 4.00
C LYS A 174 19.29 -2.31 2.73
N HIS A 175 17.95 -2.32 2.75
CA HIS A 175 17.17 -1.85 1.61
C HIS A 175 17.37 -0.35 1.39
N ALA A 176 17.45 0.44 2.46
CA ALA A 176 17.72 1.88 2.38
C ALA A 176 19.07 2.16 1.70
N ALA A 177 20.13 1.46 2.10
CA ALA A 177 21.45 1.60 1.47
C ALA A 177 21.42 1.27 -0.04
N ALA A 178 20.70 0.21 -0.44
CA ALA A 178 20.55 -0.16 -1.84
C ALA A 178 19.74 0.90 -2.64
N GLN A 179 18.68 1.45 -2.08
CA GLN A 179 17.90 2.51 -2.72
C GLN A 179 18.71 3.81 -2.85
N LYS A 180 19.51 4.14 -1.84
CA LYS A 180 20.44 5.28 -1.94
C LYS A 180 21.41 5.12 -3.11
N GLN A 181 22.00 3.92 -3.28
CA GLN A 181 22.89 3.62 -4.41
C GLN A 181 22.15 3.70 -5.76
N ALA A 182 20.85 3.36 -5.78
CA ALA A 182 20.02 3.51 -6.97
C ALA A 182 19.67 4.98 -7.30
N GLY A 183 19.94 5.93 -6.37
CA GLY A 183 19.78 7.37 -6.61
C GLY A 183 18.37 7.89 -6.32
N VAL A 184 17.59 7.24 -5.45
CA VAL A 184 16.26 7.74 -5.07
C VAL A 184 16.35 9.02 -4.24
N ASP A 185 15.34 9.87 -4.33
CA ASP A 185 15.26 11.20 -3.71
C ASP A 185 14.57 11.20 -2.35
N LEU A 186 13.80 10.15 -2.04
CA LEU A 186 13.19 9.96 -0.74
C LEU A 186 12.95 8.46 -0.46
N MET A 187 12.85 8.10 0.81
CA MET A 187 12.58 6.73 1.24
C MET A 187 11.36 6.68 2.15
N VAL A 188 10.56 5.64 2.02
CA VAL A 188 9.42 5.33 2.89
C VAL A 188 9.79 4.15 3.76
N ALA A 189 10.11 4.40 5.03
CA ALA A 189 10.48 3.38 6.01
C ALA A 189 9.23 2.68 6.54
N GLN A 190 8.86 1.56 5.91
CA GLN A 190 7.62 0.85 6.20
C GLN A 190 7.84 -0.27 7.22
N GLY A 191 7.39 -0.05 8.45
CA GLY A 191 7.42 -1.04 9.52
C GLY A 191 6.40 -2.17 9.36
N THR A 192 6.58 -3.21 10.15
CA THR A 192 5.77 -4.44 10.08
C THR A 192 4.30 -4.23 10.41
N GLU A 193 3.92 -3.14 11.04
CA GLU A 193 2.54 -2.79 11.40
C GLU A 193 1.69 -2.34 10.21
N ALA A 194 2.34 -2.05 9.07
CA ALA A 194 1.65 -1.63 7.85
C ALA A 194 0.74 -2.73 7.28
N GLY A 195 -0.25 -2.34 6.49
CA GLY A 195 -1.07 -3.25 5.68
C GLY A 195 -0.39 -3.62 4.36
N GLY A 196 -0.81 -4.72 3.75
CA GLY A 196 -0.22 -5.23 2.52
C GLY A 196 1.15 -5.86 2.74
N SER A 197 2.01 -5.81 1.72
CA SER A 197 3.36 -6.40 1.79
C SER A 197 4.20 -5.74 2.88
N VAL A 198 4.73 -6.52 3.81
CA VAL A 198 5.47 -6.02 4.97
C VAL A 198 6.76 -6.78 5.21
N GLY A 199 7.75 -6.08 5.80
CA GLY A 199 8.92 -6.69 6.42
C GLY A 199 8.66 -7.14 7.86
N SER A 200 9.71 -7.56 8.55
CA SER A 200 9.64 -8.07 9.93
C SER A 200 10.04 -7.05 11.00
N ILE A 201 10.56 -5.87 10.63
CA ILE A 201 11.08 -4.89 11.58
C ILE A 201 9.96 -3.92 11.97
N ALA A 202 9.74 -3.75 13.28
CA ALA A 202 8.76 -2.82 13.82
C ALA A 202 9.16 -1.36 13.55
N SER A 203 8.18 -0.49 13.39
CA SER A 203 8.33 0.92 12.99
C SER A 203 9.30 1.70 13.88
N MET A 204 9.16 1.58 15.20
CA MET A 204 10.02 2.28 16.18
C MET A 204 11.50 1.89 16.06
N VAL A 205 11.81 0.68 15.61
CA VAL A 205 13.18 0.20 15.38
C VAL A 205 13.64 0.55 13.96
N LEU A 206 12.74 0.41 12.98
CA LEU A 206 13.06 0.59 11.57
C LEU A 206 13.40 2.04 11.21
N TRP A 207 12.57 2.99 11.67
CA TRP A 207 12.70 4.40 11.23
C TRP A 207 14.09 4.98 11.50
N PRO A 208 14.66 4.93 12.72
CA PRO A 208 16.01 5.45 12.95
C PRO A 208 17.10 4.68 12.20
N GLN A 209 16.94 3.37 11.98
CA GLN A 209 17.88 2.58 11.16
C GLN A 209 17.89 3.04 9.70
N VAL A 210 16.70 3.32 9.14
CA VAL A 210 16.57 3.83 7.76
C VAL A 210 17.11 5.25 7.66
N VAL A 211 16.78 6.13 8.61
CA VAL A 211 17.34 7.50 8.67
C VAL A 211 18.86 7.49 8.68
N GLN A 212 19.45 6.62 9.48
CA GLN A 212 20.92 6.47 9.51
C GLN A 212 21.47 5.97 8.17
N ALA A 213 20.87 4.91 7.58
CA ALA A 213 21.34 4.30 6.35
C ALA A 213 21.05 5.17 5.10
N ALA A 214 20.10 6.07 5.17
CA ALA A 214 19.74 7.02 4.11
C ALA A 214 20.79 8.13 3.93
N GLU A 215 21.61 8.42 4.97
CA GLU A 215 22.72 9.39 4.91
C GLU A 215 22.32 10.72 4.23
N GLY A 216 21.22 11.31 4.70
CA GLY A 216 20.73 12.61 4.23
C GLY A 216 19.61 12.56 3.18
N VAL A 217 19.31 11.40 2.59
CA VAL A 217 18.09 11.24 1.79
C VAL A 217 16.86 11.34 2.74
N PRO A 218 15.85 12.18 2.44
CA PRO A 218 14.66 12.30 3.27
C PRO A 218 13.94 10.96 3.50
N VAL A 219 13.50 10.72 4.74
CA VAL A 219 12.78 9.51 5.12
C VAL A 219 11.38 9.87 5.60
N LEU A 220 10.39 9.14 5.12
CA LEU A 220 9.00 9.17 5.61
C LEU A 220 8.76 7.96 6.51
N ALA A 221 8.15 8.18 7.66
CA ALA A 221 7.75 7.13 8.57
C ALA A 221 6.45 6.47 8.10
N ALA A 222 6.45 5.15 7.95
CA ALA A 222 5.28 4.37 7.55
C ALA A 222 5.12 3.13 8.44
N GLY A 223 3.89 2.62 8.52
CA GLY A 223 3.55 1.48 9.38
C GLY A 223 3.08 1.91 10.77
N GLY A 224 1.84 1.61 11.10
CA GLY A 224 1.27 1.87 12.42
C GLY A 224 0.97 3.34 12.74
N VAL A 225 1.05 4.24 11.78
CA VAL A 225 0.79 5.69 12.01
C VAL A 225 -0.68 6.03 11.73
N SER A 226 -1.35 6.62 12.73
CA SER A 226 -2.72 7.12 12.65
C SER A 226 -2.94 8.41 13.44
N ARG A 227 -2.01 8.79 14.34
CA ARG A 227 -2.15 9.89 15.28
C ARG A 227 -1.13 10.99 15.07
N GLY A 228 -1.49 12.21 15.44
CA GLY A 228 -0.57 13.36 15.41
C GLY A 228 0.62 13.22 16.36
N SER A 229 0.46 12.55 17.50
CA SER A 229 1.57 12.23 18.41
C SER A 229 2.61 11.32 17.76
N GLN A 230 2.20 10.41 16.86
CA GLN A 230 3.11 9.56 16.10
C GLN A 230 3.85 10.36 15.00
N LEU A 231 3.22 11.39 14.42
CA LEU A 231 3.90 12.33 13.52
C LEU A 231 5.02 13.08 14.26
N LEU A 232 4.76 13.52 15.50
CA LEU A 232 5.78 14.15 16.35
C LEU A 232 6.92 13.18 16.66
N ALA A 233 6.60 11.93 17.04
CA ALA A 233 7.58 10.88 17.30
C ALA A 233 8.43 10.58 16.06
N ALA A 234 7.83 10.53 14.86
CA ALA A 234 8.55 10.35 13.60
C ALA A 234 9.59 11.46 13.36
N PHE A 235 9.26 12.71 13.65
CA PHE A 235 10.21 13.83 13.58
C PHE A 235 11.34 13.70 14.60
N ALA A 236 11.02 13.29 15.83
CA ALA A 236 12.03 13.06 16.87
C ALA A 236 13.01 11.93 16.49
N LEU A 237 12.57 10.96 15.70
CA LEU A 237 13.38 9.87 15.16
C LEU A 237 14.11 10.21 13.84
N GLY A 238 14.00 11.48 13.38
CA GLY A 238 14.72 11.99 12.21
C GLY A 238 13.98 11.86 10.88
N CYS A 239 12.74 11.34 10.87
CA CYS A 239 11.91 11.33 9.67
C CYS A 239 11.45 12.75 9.31
N GLN A 240 11.12 12.98 8.04
CA GLN A 240 10.68 14.29 7.55
C GLN A 240 9.18 14.38 7.25
N GLY A 241 8.44 13.33 7.51
CA GLY A 241 7.00 13.22 7.32
C GLY A 241 6.51 11.81 7.59
N VAL A 242 5.24 11.57 7.32
CA VAL A 242 4.59 10.27 7.46
C VAL A 242 3.96 9.82 6.15
N TRP A 243 3.91 8.49 5.96
CA TRP A 243 3.26 7.85 4.83
C TRP A 243 2.17 6.91 5.36
N LEU A 244 0.93 7.20 5.03
CA LEU A 244 -0.26 6.57 5.58
C LEU A 244 -1.02 5.83 4.47
N GLY A 245 -1.45 4.61 4.72
CA GLY A 245 -2.28 3.82 3.81
C GLY A 245 -3.62 3.47 4.45
N SER A 246 -3.59 2.60 5.46
CA SER A 246 -4.79 1.98 6.06
C SER A 246 -5.77 2.98 6.66
N LEU A 247 -5.29 4.10 7.20
CA LEU A 247 -6.16 5.14 7.79
C LEU A 247 -7.22 5.63 6.79
N TRP A 248 -6.86 5.74 5.52
CA TRP A 248 -7.73 6.29 4.48
C TRP A 248 -8.85 5.33 4.06
N LEU A 249 -8.75 4.03 4.37
CA LEU A 249 -9.77 3.03 4.05
C LEU A 249 -11.12 3.31 4.75
N GLY A 250 -11.09 3.96 5.92
CA GLY A 250 -12.29 4.33 6.68
C GLY A 250 -12.92 5.65 6.27
N THR A 251 -12.31 6.40 5.34
CA THR A 251 -12.83 7.72 4.96
C THR A 251 -13.96 7.64 3.95
N ALA A 252 -14.79 8.68 3.89
CA ALA A 252 -15.93 8.77 2.96
C ALA A 252 -15.48 8.78 1.49
N GLU A 253 -14.25 9.21 1.23
CA GLU A 253 -13.64 9.24 -0.09
C GLU A 253 -13.13 7.88 -0.56
N SER A 254 -13.04 6.89 0.34
CA SER A 254 -12.65 5.52 -0.01
C SER A 254 -13.70 4.85 -0.90
N ASP A 255 -13.24 4.08 -1.88
CA ASP A 255 -14.08 3.28 -2.78
C ASP A 255 -14.51 1.91 -2.21
N LEU A 256 -14.12 1.62 -0.95
CA LEU A 256 -14.58 0.41 -0.28
C LEU A 256 -16.10 0.40 -0.09
N THR A 257 -16.69 -0.78 -0.24
CA THR A 257 -18.11 -0.99 0.07
C THR A 257 -18.41 -0.66 1.53
N ILE A 258 -19.66 -0.30 1.81
CA ILE A 258 -20.09 0.02 3.18
C ILE A 258 -19.81 -1.18 4.10
N GLU A 259 -20.15 -2.39 3.66
CA GLU A 259 -19.95 -3.63 4.43
C GLU A 259 -18.48 -3.85 4.79
N MET A 260 -17.55 -3.61 3.85
CA MET A 260 -16.11 -3.75 4.14
C MET A 260 -15.64 -2.68 5.11
N ARG A 261 -16.11 -1.43 4.99
CA ARG A 261 -15.78 -0.37 5.96
C ARG A 261 -16.29 -0.70 7.36
N GLU A 262 -17.54 -1.18 7.49
CA GLU A 262 -18.08 -1.61 8.78
C GLU A 262 -17.28 -2.77 9.38
N LYS A 263 -16.83 -3.72 8.55
CA LYS A 263 -15.93 -4.78 9.00
C LYS A 263 -14.61 -4.21 9.54
N LEU A 264 -14.03 -3.22 8.85
CA LEU A 264 -12.81 -2.55 9.32
C LEU A 264 -13.05 -1.83 10.66
N PHE A 265 -14.18 -1.14 10.84
CA PHE A 265 -14.52 -0.44 12.08
C PHE A 265 -14.76 -1.38 13.27
N ALA A 266 -15.21 -2.60 13.00
CA ALA A 266 -15.42 -3.62 14.02
C ALA A 266 -14.12 -4.36 14.41
N ALA A 267 -13.07 -4.25 13.59
CA ALA A 267 -11.82 -4.97 13.82
C ALA A 267 -10.96 -4.32 14.91
N SER A 268 -10.20 -5.14 15.61
CA SER A 268 -9.12 -4.75 16.51
C SER A 268 -7.76 -4.77 15.80
N SER A 269 -6.75 -4.18 16.42
CA SER A 269 -5.36 -4.24 15.91
C SER A 269 -4.83 -5.68 15.80
N GLU A 270 -5.31 -6.59 16.64
CA GLU A 270 -4.91 -8.00 16.67
C GLU A 270 -5.52 -8.81 15.51
N ASP A 271 -6.61 -8.32 14.92
CA ASP A 271 -7.23 -8.96 13.75
C ASP A 271 -6.43 -8.72 12.45
N ALA A 272 -5.54 -7.71 12.44
CA ALA A 272 -4.64 -7.45 11.33
C ALA A 272 -3.36 -8.28 11.48
N GLN A 273 -3.33 -9.48 10.88
CA GLN A 273 -2.26 -10.46 11.01
C GLN A 273 -1.46 -10.65 9.72
N ILE A 274 -0.27 -11.23 9.81
CA ILE A 274 0.60 -11.50 8.65
C ILE A 274 0.31 -12.91 8.14
N PHE A 275 0.00 -13.00 6.84
CA PHE A 275 -0.24 -14.24 6.12
C PHE A 275 0.48 -14.23 4.77
N ASN A 276 0.66 -15.42 4.17
CA ASN A 276 1.22 -15.58 2.82
C ASN A 276 0.14 -16.01 1.81
N VAL A 277 -1.10 -16.06 2.25
CA VAL A 277 -2.21 -16.76 1.55
C VAL A 277 -2.68 -16.07 0.27
N MET A 278 -2.40 -14.78 0.12
CA MET A 278 -2.86 -14.02 -1.06
C MET A 278 -1.82 -13.97 -2.18
N THR A 279 -0.55 -13.89 -1.87
CA THR A 279 0.50 -13.68 -2.88
C THR A 279 1.71 -14.61 -2.75
N GLY A 280 1.73 -15.49 -1.75
CA GLY A 280 2.92 -16.28 -1.39
C GLY A 280 3.98 -15.50 -0.62
N LYS A 281 3.85 -14.17 -0.59
CA LYS A 281 4.72 -13.27 0.20
C LYS A 281 4.00 -12.82 1.46
N GLN A 282 4.78 -12.49 2.49
CA GLN A 282 4.23 -11.94 3.72
C GLN A 282 3.44 -10.66 3.46
N GLY A 283 2.21 -10.63 3.91
CA GLY A 283 1.34 -9.46 3.82
C GLY A 283 0.42 -9.39 5.02
N ARG A 284 0.24 -8.19 5.58
CA ARG A 284 -0.70 -7.97 6.67
C ARG A 284 -2.10 -7.68 6.13
N MET A 285 -3.06 -8.44 6.63
CA MET A 285 -4.46 -8.37 6.25
C MET A 285 -5.37 -8.80 7.39
N LEU A 286 -6.67 -8.56 7.27
CA LEU A 286 -7.64 -9.04 8.25
C LEU A 286 -7.68 -10.56 8.30
N LYS A 287 -7.68 -11.09 9.52
CA LYS A 287 -7.96 -12.49 9.80
C LYS A 287 -9.39 -12.85 9.39
N THR A 288 -9.56 -14.01 8.78
CA THR A 288 -10.86 -14.55 8.31
C THR A 288 -10.84 -16.07 8.35
N ASN A 289 -12.00 -16.71 8.17
CA ASN A 289 -12.09 -18.16 8.03
C ASN A 289 -11.19 -18.71 6.90
N TYR A 290 -11.03 -17.94 5.82
CA TYR A 290 -10.11 -18.31 4.73
C TYR A 290 -8.65 -18.30 5.18
N THR A 291 -8.21 -17.26 5.88
CA THR A 291 -6.82 -17.20 6.39
C THR A 291 -6.57 -18.27 7.45
N ASP A 292 -7.55 -18.56 8.30
CA ASP A 292 -7.47 -19.61 9.31
C ASP A 292 -7.35 -21.01 8.69
N ALA A 293 -8.06 -21.27 7.60
CA ALA A 293 -7.93 -22.54 6.87
C ALA A 293 -6.48 -22.80 6.42
N TRP A 294 -5.77 -21.78 5.96
CA TRP A 294 -4.38 -21.88 5.53
C TRP A 294 -3.36 -22.04 6.68
N THR A 295 -3.74 -21.67 7.91
CA THR A 295 -2.92 -21.84 9.11
C THR A 295 -3.24 -23.09 9.91
N ALA A 296 -4.29 -23.81 9.51
CA ALA A 296 -4.73 -25.04 10.16
C ALA A 296 -3.72 -26.20 9.97
N PRO A 297 -3.63 -27.14 10.92
CA PRO A 297 -2.81 -28.34 10.74
C PRO A 297 -3.16 -29.11 9.47
N GLY A 298 -2.16 -29.45 8.67
CA GLY A 298 -2.35 -30.17 7.40
C GLY A 298 -2.64 -29.29 6.19
N ALA A 299 -2.73 -27.97 6.35
CA ALA A 299 -2.81 -27.06 5.21
C ALA A 299 -1.52 -27.12 4.36
N PRO A 300 -1.62 -27.03 3.02
CA PRO A 300 -0.45 -26.95 2.17
C PRO A 300 0.29 -25.63 2.42
N LYS A 301 1.59 -25.60 2.13
CA LYS A 301 2.34 -24.34 2.13
C LYS A 301 1.84 -23.45 0.98
N PRO A 302 1.62 -22.14 1.22
CA PRO A 302 1.32 -21.24 0.11
C PRO A 302 2.37 -21.31 -0.99
N LEU A 303 1.94 -21.19 -2.24
CA LEU A 303 2.79 -21.19 -3.42
C LEU A 303 3.54 -19.87 -3.56
N ASP A 304 4.60 -19.87 -4.35
CA ASP A 304 5.28 -18.63 -4.73
C ASP A 304 4.42 -17.79 -5.68
N TRP A 305 4.66 -16.47 -5.68
CA TRP A 305 4.08 -15.57 -6.68
C TRP A 305 4.56 -15.97 -8.09
N PRO A 306 3.70 -15.95 -9.14
CA PRO A 306 2.32 -15.45 -9.15
C PRO A 306 1.25 -16.52 -8.89
N MET A 307 1.60 -17.79 -8.81
CA MET A 307 0.63 -18.89 -8.64
C MET A 307 -0.27 -18.69 -7.41
N GLN A 308 0.31 -18.28 -6.29
CA GLN A 308 -0.49 -18.03 -5.09
C GLN A 308 -1.47 -16.86 -5.27
N SER A 309 -1.11 -15.83 -6.03
CA SER A 309 -2.01 -14.70 -6.25
C SER A 309 -3.20 -15.05 -7.16
N ILE A 310 -3.01 -15.96 -8.13
CA ILE A 310 -4.10 -16.51 -8.92
C ILE A 310 -5.00 -17.38 -8.02
N LEU A 311 -4.39 -18.27 -7.24
CA LEU A 311 -5.10 -19.18 -6.35
C LEU A 311 -5.84 -18.46 -5.23
N GLY A 312 -5.28 -17.36 -4.68
CA GLY A 312 -5.87 -16.57 -3.60
C GLY A 312 -6.91 -15.55 -4.06
N GLY A 313 -6.81 -15.05 -5.28
CA GLY A 313 -7.76 -14.07 -5.82
C GLY A 313 -9.14 -14.65 -6.09
N TYR A 314 -9.19 -15.88 -6.53
CA TYR A 314 -10.44 -16.58 -6.81
C TYR A 314 -11.38 -16.74 -5.59
N PRO A 315 -10.90 -17.20 -4.41
CA PRO A 315 -11.69 -17.22 -3.19
C PRO A 315 -12.21 -15.84 -2.78
N MET A 316 -11.40 -14.81 -2.96
CA MET A 316 -11.82 -13.44 -2.61
C MET A 316 -12.97 -12.98 -3.49
N ARG A 317 -12.94 -13.26 -4.80
CA ARG A 317 -14.05 -12.97 -5.71
C ARG A 317 -15.34 -13.69 -5.30
N ARG A 318 -15.24 -14.96 -4.87
CA ARG A 318 -16.39 -15.72 -4.35
C ARG A 318 -16.95 -15.10 -3.08
N ALA A 319 -16.08 -14.78 -2.12
CA ALA A 319 -16.47 -14.19 -0.85
C ALA A 319 -17.12 -12.82 -1.02
N GLU A 320 -16.56 -11.97 -1.89
CA GLU A 320 -17.11 -10.66 -2.23
C GLU A 320 -18.51 -10.77 -2.85
N ARG A 321 -18.68 -11.59 -3.89
CA ARG A 321 -19.98 -11.77 -4.57
C ARG A 321 -21.04 -12.39 -3.67
N ALA A 322 -20.64 -13.25 -2.74
CA ALA A 322 -21.53 -13.87 -1.77
C ALA A 322 -21.76 -12.98 -0.52
N HIS A 323 -21.20 -11.77 -0.46
CA HIS A 323 -21.23 -10.89 0.72
C HIS A 323 -20.76 -11.59 2.00
N ARG A 324 -19.80 -12.55 1.90
CA ARG A 324 -19.29 -13.34 2.99
C ARG A 324 -18.04 -12.67 3.60
N LEU A 325 -18.29 -11.66 4.42
CA LEU A 325 -17.26 -10.89 5.10
C LEU A 325 -16.38 -11.74 6.01
N ASP A 326 -16.90 -12.84 6.54
CA ASP A 326 -16.15 -13.79 7.35
C ASP A 326 -15.08 -14.59 6.55
N TYR A 327 -15.16 -14.59 5.21
CA TYR A 327 -14.18 -15.16 4.28
C TYR A 327 -13.41 -14.09 3.49
N TRP A 328 -13.95 -12.90 3.34
CA TRP A 328 -13.35 -11.82 2.57
C TRP A 328 -12.31 -11.06 3.39
N THR A 329 -11.02 -11.36 3.20
CA THR A 329 -9.92 -10.61 3.80
C THR A 329 -9.63 -9.32 3.03
N TYR A 330 -9.01 -8.36 3.70
CA TYR A 330 -8.57 -7.10 3.09
C TYR A 330 -7.21 -6.67 3.68
N SER A 331 -6.33 -6.14 2.84
CA SER A 331 -5.01 -5.64 3.25
C SER A 331 -5.16 -4.38 4.10
N VAL A 332 -4.86 -4.48 5.39
CA VAL A 332 -4.95 -3.38 6.34
C VAL A 332 -3.89 -3.53 7.44
N GLY A 333 -3.32 -2.42 7.91
CA GLY A 333 -2.37 -2.39 9.01
C GLY A 333 -3.04 -2.44 10.38
N GLN A 334 -2.23 -2.55 11.44
CA GLN A 334 -2.70 -2.62 12.82
C GLN A 334 -3.44 -1.36 13.28
N VAL A 335 -3.30 -0.25 12.56
CA VAL A 335 -4.11 0.97 12.78
C VAL A 335 -5.61 0.75 12.58
N VAL A 336 -6.04 -0.39 12.05
CA VAL A 336 -7.45 -0.75 11.94
C VAL A 336 -8.19 -0.63 13.29
N GLY A 337 -7.53 -0.99 14.39
CA GLY A 337 -8.09 -0.82 15.74
C GLY A 337 -8.33 0.63 16.18
N GLU A 338 -7.79 1.61 15.45
CA GLU A 338 -8.00 3.05 15.67
C GLU A 338 -9.12 3.64 14.79
N MET A 339 -9.60 2.87 13.80
CA MET A 339 -10.67 3.29 12.89
C MET A 339 -12.03 3.12 13.61
N LYS A 340 -12.66 4.23 14.03
CA LYS A 340 -13.83 4.20 14.92
C LYS A 340 -15.16 4.58 14.26
N GLY A 341 -15.21 4.65 12.95
CA GLY A 341 -16.43 4.98 12.21
C GLY A 341 -16.16 5.92 11.03
N HIS A 342 -17.24 6.36 10.43
CA HIS A 342 -17.20 7.19 9.24
C HIS A 342 -16.57 8.56 9.51
N THR A 343 -15.62 8.92 8.68
CA THR A 343 -14.88 10.20 8.73
C THR A 343 -14.60 10.67 7.30
N THR A 344 -13.97 11.82 7.14
CA THR A 344 -13.45 12.30 5.85
C THR A 344 -11.93 12.45 5.92
N VAL A 345 -11.26 12.42 4.78
CA VAL A 345 -9.82 12.71 4.68
C VAL A 345 -9.47 14.03 5.36
N LYS A 346 -10.28 15.08 5.14
CA LYS A 346 -10.07 16.39 5.75
C LYS A 346 -10.14 16.33 7.28
N ALA A 347 -11.18 15.68 7.83
CA ALA A 347 -11.36 15.55 9.27
C ALA A 347 -10.22 14.75 9.93
N GLU A 348 -9.74 13.68 9.26
CA GLU A 348 -8.59 12.91 9.75
C GLU A 348 -7.30 13.73 9.79
N ILE A 349 -7.01 14.52 8.77
CA ILE A 349 -5.85 15.41 8.75
C ILE A 349 -5.98 16.47 9.85
N GLU A 350 -7.14 17.10 10.00
CA GLU A 350 -7.39 18.08 11.05
C GLU A 350 -7.22 17.48 12.46
N ARG A 351 -7.73 16.27 12.68
CA ARG A 351 -7.54 15.53 13.94
C ARG A 351 -6.06 15.27 14.21
N MET A 352 -5.30 14.78 13.22
CA MET A 352 -3.86 14.55 13.37
C MET A 352 -3.09 15.82 13.67
N LEU A 353 -3.46 16.95 13.08
CA LEU A 353 -2.80 18.23 13.33
C LEU A 353 -3.06 18.73 14.76
N ASN A 354 -4.29 18.61 15.25
CA ASN A 354 -4.64 18.97 16.63
C ASN A 354 -3.87 18.09 17.64
N GLU A 355 -3.91 16.76 17.45
CA GLU A 355 -3.16 15.82 18.28
C GLU A 355 -1.64 16.07 18.24
N TYR A 356 -1.09 16.52 17.11
CA TYR A 356 0.31 16.90 17.00
C TYR A 356 0.63 18.11 17.88
N VAL A 357 -0.22 19.14 17.88
CA VAL A 357 -0.04 20.33 18.71
C VAL A 357 -0.13 19.97 20.19
N ASP A 358 -1.16 19.22 20.59
CA ASP A 358 -1.36 18.78 21.98
C ASP A 358 -0.16 17.94 22.48
N ALA A 359 0.34 17.03 21.63
CA ALA A 359 1.50 16.21 21.96
C ALA A 359 2.78 17.03 22.10
N LEU A 360 2.97 18.05 21.25
CA LEU A 360 4.12 18.93 21.30
C LEU A 360 4.10 19.79 22.58
N GLU A 361 2.95 20.32 22.95
CA GLU A 361 2.77 21.07 24.20
C GLU A 361 3.03 20.19 25.43
N SER A 362 2.47 18.98 25.44
CA SER A 362 2.72 18.00 26.51
C SER A 362 4.20 17.64 26.64
N LEU A 363 4.88 17.42 25.51
CA LEU A 363 6.32 17.10 25.51
C LEU A 363 7.14 18.27 26.07
N ASN A 364 6.86 19.49 25.64
CA ASN A 364 7.55 20.69 26.15
C ASN A 364 7.38 20.82 27.66
N ASN A 365 6.18 20.60 28.21
CA ASN A 365 5.91 20.65 29.64
C ASN A 365 6.61 19.52 30.43
N THR A 366 6.78 18.35 29.81
CA THR A 366 7.41 17.19 30.48
C THR A 366 8.94 17.29 30.43
N THR A 367 9.52 17.90 29.42
CA THR A 367 10.97 17.95 29.19
C THR A 367 11.60 19.29 29.56
N ALA A 368 10.81 20.28 30.01
CA ALA A 368 11.34 21.52 30.53
C ALA A 368 12.25 21.24 31.74
N MET A 369 13.55 21.43 31.57
CA MET A 369 14.48 21.42 32.70
C MET A 369 14.34 22.76 33.42
N GLU A 370 14.15 22.72 34.75
CA GLU A 370 14.17 23.93 35.62
C GLU A 370 15.53 24.60 35.58
#